data_ce343acf6ddd6567b311ef09f3edd274
#
_entry.id   ce343acf6ddd6567b311ef09f3edd274
#
_cell.length_a   1.000
_cell.length_b   1.000
_cell.length_c   1.000
_cell.angle_alpha   90.00
_cell.angle_beta   90.00
_cell.angle_gamma   90.00
#
_symmetry.space_group_name_H-M   'P 1'
#
loop_
_entity.id
_entity.type
_entity.pdbx_description
1 polymer ?
#
loop_
_entity_poly.entity_id
_entity_poly.type
_entity_poly.pdbx_seq_one_letter_code
_entity_poly.pdbx_strand_id
1 'polypeptide(L)'
;MKATQKISLLAAVAAVALCGGSAYADSPKAPIAKHVVLIGVDGFGARWIPWDKMPNLKALRDGGLYATGRDSYPTSSAINWATAFFGTVVEVHGYRNWNSAKPDIPPPPAALEGGRLPCVFSEIRRQDPSAYTATLFTWDGIGRCQNTNAASFARHFPGPGRDAYPPRDKSVIDEGLKQLAHKPKLILFYQGQVDSLGHGYGWGSEKFTNACVRVDENIGRIVEGVKKAGMWDDTVFMLVADHGGEGTKHGLANLNCFEIPVVVSGAPVKGRRLVEPVLLADTAPTILAILGYEVPDAMRGRNALR
;
A
#
# COMPACT_ATOMS: atom_id res chain seq x y z
N MET A 1 84.21 15.54 25.47
CA MET A 1 83.59 14.50 24.66
C MET A 1 82.16 14.31 25.13
N LYS A 2 81.15 14.87 24.43
CA LYS A 2 79.73 14.76 24.81
C LYS A 2 79.04 13.90 23.72
N ALA A 3 78.56 12.72 24.10
CA ALA A 3 77.84 11.82 23.25
C ALA A 3 76.38 12.30 23.18
N THR A 4 75.91 12.57 21.96
CA THR A 4 74.53 12.97 21.68
C THR A 4 73.77 11.68 21.34
N GLN A 5 72.83 11.28 22.23
CA GLN A 5 71.85 10.24 21.96
C GLN A 5 70.74 10.75 21.03
N LYS A 6 70.60 10.13 19.88
CA LYS A 6 69.41 10.34 18.99
C LYS A 6 68.30 9.43 19.46
N ILE A 7 67.20 10.07 19.92
CA ILE A 7 65.97 9.37 20.21
C ILE A 7 65.17 9.26 18.88
N SER A 8 65.02 8.06 18.38
CA SER A 8 64.14 7.79 17.25
C SER A 8 62.72 7.59 17.75
N LEU A 9 61.83 8.51 17.39
CA LEU A 9 60.42 8.43 17.65
C LEU A 9 59.76 7.54 16.57
N LEU A 10 59.44 6.28 16.88
CA LEU A 10 58.57 5.44 16.03
C LEU A 10 57.12 5.93 16.24
N ALA A 11 56.58 6.57 15.23
CA ALA A 11 55.15 6.84 15.15
C ALA A 11 54.39 5.53 14.74
N ALA A 12 53.73 4.93 15.68
CA ALA A 12 52.77 3.85 15.41
C ALA A 12 51.51 4.45 14.84
N VAL A 13 51.29 4.30 13.55
CA VAL A 13 50.00 4.61 12.91
C VAL A 13 49.07 3.43 13.20
N ALA A 14 48.13 3.65 14.16
CA ALA A 14 47.03 2.73 14.38
C ALA A 14 46.05 2.87 13.21
N ALA A 15 46.00 1.89 12.33
CA ALA A 15 44.98 1.74 11.34
C ALA A 15 43.66 1.36 12.05
N VAL A 16 42.80 2.35 12.26
CA VAL A 16 41.41 2.09 12.64
C VAL A 16 40.72 1.48 11.42
N ALA A 17 40.58 0.17 11.43
CA ALA A 17 39.69 -0.52 10.50
C ALA A 17 38.26 -0.07 10.83
N LEU A 18 37.75 0.85 10.03
CA LEU A 18 36.31 1.12 9.97
C LEU A 18 35.64 -0.19 9.51
N CYS A 19 35.17 -0.97 10.47
CA CYS A 19 34.18 -2.00 10.20
C CYS A 19 32.93 -1.30 9.67
N GLY A 20 32.91 -1.08 8.36
CA GLY A 20 31.70 -0.73 7.66
C GLY A 20 30.69 -1.84 7.95
N GLY A 21 29.71 -1.51 8.77
CA GLY A 21 28.58 -2.39 9.00
C GLY A 21 27.99 -2.71 7.63
N SER A 22 28.22 -3.94 7.16
CA SER A 22 27.50 -4.51 6.05
C SER A 22 26.01 -4.38 6.43
N ALA A 23 25.31 -3.46 5.78
CA ALA A 23 23.85 -3.51 5.79
C ALA A 23 23.52 -4.95 5.41
N TYR A 24 22.89 -5.67 6.33
CA TYR A 24 22.34 -6.99 6.05
C TYR A 24 21.29 -6.78 4.95
N ALA A 25 21.67 -6.89 3.71
CA ALA A 25 20.76 -7.23 2.65
C ALA A 25 20.25 -8.63 3.02
N ASP A 26 19.08 -8.67 3.64
CA ASP A 26 18.35 -9.91 3.89
C ASP A 26 18.25 -10.60 2.53
N SER A 27 18.90 -11.74 2.36
CA SER A 27 18.77 -12.55 1.14
C SER A 27 17.29 -12.74 0.82
N PRO A 28 16.89 -12.78 -0.47
CA PRO A 28 15.49 -12.93 -0.83
C PRO A 28 14.88 -14.08 -0.04
N LYS A 29 13.95 -13.78 0.85
CA LYS A 29 13.24 -14.80 1.62
C LYS A 29 12.30 -15.53 0.68
N ALA A 30 12.12 -16.83 0.88
CA ALA A 30 11.11 -17.57 0.13
C ALA A 30 9.76 -16.82 0.18
N PRO A 31 9.07 -16.66 -0.95
CA PRO A 31 7.80 -15.94 -1.00
C PRO A 31 6.78 -16.58 -0.06
N ILE A 32 6.03 -15.75 0.66
CA ILE A 32 4.92 -16.18 1.51
C ILE A 32 3.74 -16.61 0.65
N ALA A 33 3.54 -15.89 -0.46
CA ALA A 33 2.47 -16.17 -1.44
C ALA A 33 2.97 -15.87 -2.86
N LYS A 34 2.28 -16.46 -3.85
CA LYS A 34 2.56 -16.17 -5.27
C LYS A 34 1.83 -14.90 -5.76
N HIS A 35 0.74 -14.54 -5.09
CA HIS A 35 -0.18 -13.50 -5.51
C HIS A 35 -0.60 -12.62 -4.35
N VAL A 36 -0.68 -11.31 -4.59
CA VAL A 36 -1.32 -10.36 -3.69
C VAL A 36 -2.48 -9.67 -4.41
N VAL A 37 -3.66 -9.75 -3.81
CA VAL A 37 -4.85 -8.98 -4.20
C VAL A 37 -4.96 -7.81 -3.23
N LEU A 38 -4.62 -6.60 -3.71
CA LEU A 38 -4.75 -5.38 -2.94
C LEU A 38 -6.13 -4.76 -3.22
N ILE A 39 -6.92 -4.61 -2.17
CA ILE A 39 -8.23 -3.95 -2.20
C ILE A 39 -8.05 -2.58 -1.55
N GLY A 40 -8.04 -1.54 -2.37
CA GLY A 40 -7.98 -0.15 -1.92
C GLY A 40 -9.38 0.44 -1.82
N VAL A 41 -9.76 0.97 -0.67
CA VAL A 41 -11.06 1.61 -0.48
C VAL A 41 -10.87 3.02 0.05
N ASP A 42 -11.16 4.01 -0.80
CA ASP A 42 -10.97 5.43 -0.47
C ASP A 42 -11.95 5.90 0.62
N GLY A 43 -11.44 6.64 1.59
CA GLY A 43 -12.26 7.22 2.67
C GLY A 43 -12.83 6.20 3.66
N PHE A 44 -12.34 4.97 3.66
CA PHE A 44 -12.92 3.87 4.46
C PHE A 44 -12.29 3.80 5.86
N GLY A 45 -12.57 4.82 6.69
CA GLY A 45 -12.08 4.89 8.07
C GLY A 45 -12.53 3.70 8.93
N ALA A 46 -11.62 3.18 9.77
CA ALA A 46 -11.86 2.00 10.60
C ALA A 46 -13.05 2.15 11.55
N ARG A 47 -13.31 3.37 12.02
CA ARG A 47 -14.41 3.69 12.96
C ARG A 47 -15.79 3.66 12.32
N TRP A 48 -15.86 3.70 10.99
CA TRP A 48 -17.10 3.82 10.25
C TRP A 48 -17.53 2.51 9.58
N ILE A 49 -16.80 1.41 9.79
CA ILE A 49 -17.10 0.12 9.17
C ILE A 49 -18.35 -0.49 9.80
N PRO A 50 -19.42 -0.68 9.03
CA PRO A 50 -20.64 -1.35 9.53
C PRO A 50 -20.44 -2.88 9.48
N TRP A 51 -19.67 -3.42 10.41
CA TRP A 51 -19.24 -4.82 10.44
C TRP A 51 -20.38 -5.85 10.36
N ASP A 52 -21.55 -5.51 10.88
CA ASP A 52 -22.77 -6.31 10.83
C ASP A 52 -23.37 -6.41 9.44
N LYS A 53 -23.03 -5.49 8.54
CA LYS A 53 -23.53 -5.39 7.17
C LYS A 53 -22.48 -5.76 6.11
N MET A 54 -21.28 -6.15 6.52
CA MET A 54 -20.15 -6.47 5.65
C MET A 54 -19.63 -7.90 5.88
N PRO A 55 -20.43 -8.95 5.57
CA PRO A 55 -20.09 -10.34 5.88
C PRO A 55 -18.84 -10.84 5.15
N ASN A 56 -18.55 -10.39 3.91
CA ASN A 56 -17.39 -10.81 3.15
C ASN A 56 -16.09 -10.23 3.75
N LEU A 57 -16.08 -8.94 4.08
CA LEU A 57 -14.95 -8.31 4.77
C LEU A 57 -14.76 -8.90 6.16
N LYS A 58 -15.85 -9.14 6.87
CA LYS A 58 -15.81 -9.80 8.18
C LYS A 58 -15.19 -11.19 8.08
N ALA A 59 -15.53 -11.96 7.05
CA ALA A 59 -14.92 -13.27 6.83
C ALA A 59 -13.41 -13.20 6.55
N LEU A 60 -12.96 -12.22 5.76
CA LEU A 60 -11.52 -11.99 5.55
C LEU A 60 -10.82 -11.60 6.85
N ARG A 61 -11.44 -10.74 7.67
CA ARG A 61 -10.91 -10.35 8.98
C ARG A 61 -10.80 -11.54 9.94
N ASP A 62 -11.88 -12.27 10.09
CA ASP A 62 -11.99 -13.36 11.09
C ASP A 62 -11.16 -14.59 10.68
N GLY A 63 -10.95 -14.80 9.38
CA GLY A 63 -10.08 -15.86 8.83
C GLY A 63 -8.64 -15.42 8.57
N GLY A 64 -8.29 -14.18 8.91
CA GLY A 64 -6.99 -13.59 8.66
C GLY A 64 -6.47 -12.77 9.83
N LEU A 65 -5.85 -11.64 9.50
CA LEU A 65 -5.26 -10.69 10.44
C LEU A 65 -5.92 -9.33 10.25
N TYR A 66 -6.17 -8.64 11.34
CA TYR A 66 -6.73 -7.29 11.35
C TYR A 66 -5.95 -6.39 12.31
N ALA A 67 -5.72 -5.16 11.88
CA ALA A 67 -5.26 -4.08 12.75
C ALA A 67 -6.02 -2.79 12.40
N THR A 68 -6.24 -1.95 13.40
CA THR A 68 -6.51 -0.54 13.17
C THR A 68 -5.18 0.14 12.90
N GLY A 69 -4.91 0.36 11.63
CA GLY A 69 -3.71 1.05 11.16
C GLY A 69 -3.85 2.57 11.21
N ARG A 70 -2.78 3.24 10.84
CA ARG A 70 -2.71 4.70 10.84
C ARG A 70 -2.18 5.22 9.52
N ASP A 71 -2.89 6.20 8.97
CA ASP A 71 -2.47 6.98 7.82
C ASP A 71 -1.49 8.12 8.18
N SER A 72 -1.14 8.94 7.19
CA SER A 72 -0.30 10.12 7.35
C SER A 72 -1.13 11.41 7.35
N TYR A 73 -0.65 12.42 8.08
CA TYR A 73 -1.23 13.77 8.01
C TYR A 73 -0.58 14.58 6.88
N PRO A 74 -1.36 15.35 6.12
CA PRO A 74 -2.84 15.48 6.13
C PRO A 74 -3.52 14.19 5.66
N THR A 75 -4.65 13.84 6.31
CA THR A 75 -5.45 12.65 6.03
C THR A 75 -6.22 12.82 4.71
N SER A 76 -5.54 12.69 3.59
CA SER A 76 -6.03 13.04 2.25
C SER A 76 -5.53 12.12 1.16
N SER A 77 -6.31 11.93 0.10
CA SER A 77 -6.18 10.84 -0.85
C SER A 77 -4.83 10.78 -1.57
N ALA A 78 -4.39 11.83 -2.31
CA ALA A 78 -3.11 11.73 -3.04
C ALA A 78 -1.91 11.54 -2.10
N ILE A 79 -1.95 12.14 -0.91
CA ILE A 79 -0.92 12.01 0.11
C ILE A 79 -0.81 10.55 0.57
N ASN A 80 -1.94 9.99 0.94
CA ASN A 80 -1.97 8.68 1.59
C ASN A 80 -1.90 7.52 0.59
N TRP A 81 -2.46 7.65 -0.61
CA TRP A 81 -2.19 6.66 -1.65
C TRP A 81 -0.73 6.67 -2.10
N ALA A 82 -0.08 7.85 -2.17
CA ALA A 82 1.38 7.93 -2.39
C ALA A 82 2.14 7.26 -1.24
N THR A 83 1.77 7.51 0.02
CA THR A 83 2.34 6.83 1.19
C THR A 83 2.23 5.30 1.06
N ALA A 84 1.06 4.78 0.65
CA ALA A 84 0.83 3.34 0.48
C ALA A 84 1.67 2.72 -0.65
N PHE A 85 1.69 3.35 -1.82
CA PHE A 85 2.34 2.77 -3.01
C PHE A 85 3.85 2.97 -3.05
N PHE A 86 4.36 4.08 -2.52
CA PHE A 86 5.81 4.32 -2.40
C PHE A 86 6.38 3.73 -1.09
N GLY A 87 5.54 3.24 -0.17
CA GLY A 87 5.98 2.65 1.09
C GLY A 87 6.82 3.61 1.94
N THR A 88 6.55 4.91 1.87
CA THR A 88 7.39 5.93 2.51
C THR A 88 6.55 7.09 3.04
N VAL A 89 7.18 7.99 3.77
CA VAL A 89 6.52 9.10 4.44
C VAL A 89 6.39 10.33 3.53
N VAL A 90 5.51 11.26 3.91
CA VAL A 90 5.18 12.49 3.15
C VAL A 90 6.42 13.31 2.82
N GLU A 91 7.39 13.38 3.75
CA GLU A 91 8.64 14.12 3.60
C GLU A 91 9.54 13.58 2.50
N VAL A 92 9.38 12.30 2.16
CA VAL A 92 10.16 11.61 1.11
C VAL A 92 9.42 11.64 -0.23
N HIS A 93 8.13 11.26 -0.27
CA HIS A 93 7.42 11.24 -1.55
C HIS A 93 6.94 12.60 -2.03
N GLY A 94 6.81 13.58 -1.14
CA GLY A 94 6.58 14.99 -1.48
C GLY A 94 5.18 15.38 -1.94
N TYR A 95 4.20 14.48 -1.93
CA TYR A 95 2.79 14.79 -2.19
C TYR A 95 2.19 15.46 -0.95
N ARG A 96 1.59 16.66 -1.08
CA ARG A 96 1.10 17.45 0.06
C ARG A 96 -0.34 17.92 -0.05
N ASN A 97 -0.96 17.77 -1.22
CA ASN A 97 -2.34 18.16 -1.44
C ASN A 97 -3.19 16.96 -1.85
N TRP A 98 -4.49 17.01 -1.58
CA TRP A 98 -5.43 15.93 -1.87
C TRP A 98 -5.46 15.49 -3.34
N ASN A 99 -5.11 16.38 -4.26
CA ASN A 99 -5.14 16.15 -5.70
C ASN A 99 -3.82 16.52 -6.39
N SER A 100 -2.70 16.36 -5.71
CA SER A 100 -1.38 16.62 -6.30
C SER A 100 -1.19 15.82 -7.59
N ALA A 101 -0.89 16.50 -8.68
CA ALA A 101 -0.63 15.87 -9.98
C ALA A 101 0.75 15.21 -10.05
N LYS A 102 1.67 15.66 -9.22
CA LYS A 102 3.05 15.20 -9.03
C LYS A 102 3.48 15.59 -7.61
N PRO A 103 4.63 15.14 -7.12
CA PRO A 103 5.16 15.63 -5.86
C PRO A 103 5.19 17.17 -5.82
N ASP A 104 4.60 17.77 -4.79
CA ASP A 104 4.63 19.21 -4.55
C ASP A 104 6.03 19.68 -4.15
N ILE A 105 6.76 18.78 -3.48
CA ILE A 105 8.19 18.92 -3.19
C ILE A 105 8.93 17.76 -3.84
N PRO A 106 9.99 18.01 -4.61
CA PRO A 106 10.77 16.94 -5.22
C PRO A 106 11.29 15.96 -4.16
N PRO A 107 11.18 14.63 -4.41
CA PRO A 107 11.82 13.65 -3.55
C PRO A 107 13.33 13.89 -3.41
N PRO A 108 13.93 13.58 -2.23
CA PRO A 108 15.37 13.68 -2.07
C PRO A 108 16.12 12.83 -3.11
N PRO A 109 17.20 13.34 -3.74
CA PRO A 109 17.96 12.59 -4.75
C PRO A 109 18.40 11.19 -4.28
N ALA A 110 18.76 11.07 -3.00
CA ALA A 110 19.14 9.78 -2.40
C ALA A 110 18.00 8.75 -2.30
N ALA A 111 16.74 9.17 -2.46
CA ALA A 111 15.58 8.29 -2.48
C ALA A 111 15.21 7.83 -3.90
N LEU A 112 15.88 8.35 -4.94
CA LEU A 112 15.55 8.05 -6.33
C LEU A 112 16.38 6.88 -6.86
N GLU A 113 15.70 5.92 -7.50
CA GLU A 113 16.31 4.85 -8.28
C GLU A 113 16.02 5.13 -9.77
N GLY A 114 17.08 5.24 -10.59
CA GLY A 114 16.94 5.60 -11.99
C GLY A 114 16.23 6.95 -12.22
N GLY A 115 16.36 7.91 -11.28
CA GLY A 115 15.73 9.23 -11.33
C GLY A 115 14.25 9.25 -10.92
N ARG A 116 13.72 8.16 -10.35
CA ARG A 116 12.32 8.04 -9.90
C ARG A 116 12.24 7.44 -8.50
N LEU A 117 11.23 7.85 -7.75
CA LEU A 117 10.92 7.21 -6.49
C LEU A 117 10.36 5.80 -6.75
N PRO A 118 10.94 4.74 -6.13
CA PRO A 118 10.45 3.38 -6.30
C PRO A 118 9.03 3.24 -5.73
N CYS A 119 8.16 2.56 -6.48
CA CYS A 119 6.83 2.18 -6.01
C CYS A 119 6.67 0.66 -6.09
N VAL A 120 5.67 0.11 -5.41
CA VAL A 120 5.44 -1.34 -5.36
C VAL A 120 5.40 -1.99 -6.75
N PHE A 121 4.75 -1.36 -7.75
CA PHE A 121 4.68 -1.88 -9.11
C PHE A 121 6.01 -1.82 -9.84
N SER A 122 6.78 -0.72 -9.69
CA SER A 122 8.10 -0.59 -10.32
C SER A 122 9.10 -1.56 -9.72
N GLU A 123 9.02 -1.81 -8.42
CA GLU A 123 9.91 -2.75 -7.75
C GLU A 123 9.65 -4.21 -8.16
N ILE A 124 8.39 -4.62 -8.25
CA ILE A 124 8.05 -5.93 -8.79
C ILE A 124 8.60 -6.07 -10.22
N ARG A 125 8.36 -5.09 -11.10
CA ARG A 125 8.84 -5.11 -12.48
C ARG A 125 10.37 -5.11 -12.58
N ARG A 126 11.06 -4.38 -11.71
CA ARG A 126 12.53 -4.32 -11.68
C ARG A 126 13.14 -5.66 -11.29
N GLN A 127 12.57 -6.33 -10.28
CA GLN A 127 13.08 -7.59 -9.75
C GLN A 127 12.61 -8.81 -10.54
N ASP A 128 11.41 -8.74 -11.13
CA ASP A 128 10.85 -9.77 -12.01
C ASP A 128 10.22 -9.12 -13.24
N PRO A 129 10.98 -8.89 -14.32
CA PRO A 129 10.47 -8.30 -15.56
C PRO A 129 9.33 -9.10 -16.22
N SER A 130 9.21 -10.40 -15.90
CA SER A 130 8.17 -11.30 -16.42
C SER A 130 6.88 -11.25 -15.61
N ALA A 131 6.91 -10.65 -14.40
CA ALA A 131 5.76 -10.57 -13.51
C ALA A 131 4.59 -9.81 -14.15
N TYR A 132 3.43 -10.45 -14.20
CA TYR A 132 2.21 -9.74 -14.56
C TYR A 132 1.65 -9.01 -13.35
N THR A 133 1.38 -7.72 -13.50
CA THR A 133 0.75 -6.88 -12.48
C THR A 133 -0.38 -6.06 -13.08
N ALA A 134 -1.42 -5.77 -12.31
CA ALA A 134 -2.58 -5.00 -12.78
C ALA A 134 -3.00 -3.94 -11.76
N THR A 135 -3.43 -2.78 -12.25
CA THR A 135 -3.98 -1.70 -11.43
C THR A 135 -5.23 -1.13 -12.09
N LEU A 136 -6.35 -1.14 -11.36
CA LEU A 136 -7.64 -0.69 -11.85
C LEU A 136 -8.25 0.27 -10.84
N PHE A 137 -8.70 1.43 -11.29
CA PHE A 137 -9.12 2.51 -10.40
C PHE A 137 -10.16 3.45 -11.01
N THR A 138 -10.94 4.10 -10.15
CA THR A 138 -12.01 5.05 -10.52
C THR A 138 -11.62 6.50 -10.34
N TRP A 139 -10.62 6.80 -9.50
CA TRP A 139 -10.07 8.14 -9.33
C TRP A 139 -8.70 8.23 -10.01
N ASP A 140 -8.53 9.23 -10.89
CA ASP A 140 -7.31 9.41 -11.68
C ASP A 140 -6.05 9.70 -10.82
N GLY A 141 -6.24 10.22 -9.59
CA GLY A 141 -5.17 10.42 -8.62
C GLY A 141 -4.37 9.15 -8.31
N ILE A 142 -5.01 7.98 -8.35
CA ILE A 142 -4.30 6.70 -8.18
C ILE A 142 -3.22 6.51 -9.24
N GLY A 143 -3.52 6.84 -10.49
CA GLY A 143 -2.53 6.77 -11.57
C GLY A 143 -1.35 7.73 -11.39
N ARG A 144 -1.56 8.84 -10.68
CA ARG A 144 -0.53 9.85 -10.37
C ARG A 144 0.33 9.45 -9.16
N CYS A 145 -0.25 8.76 -8.19
CA CYS A 145 0.41 8.31 -6.96
C CYS A 145 1.18 6.99 -7.12
N GLN A 146 1.27 6.46 -8.32
CA GLN A 146 2.02 5.24 -8.65
C GLN A 146 2.59 5.34 -10.07
N ASN A 147 3.57 4.51 -10.38
CA ASN A 147 4.09 4.42 -11.74
C ASN A 147 3.27 3.40 -12.55
N THR A 148 2.15 3.85 -13.15
CA THR A 148 1.26 2.97 -13.95
C THR A 148 1.95 2.32 -15.15
N ASN A 149 3.03 2.93 -15.70
CA ASN A 149 3.81 2.34 -16.78
C ASN A 149 4.61 1.10 -16.33
N ALA A 150 4.79 0.91 -15.04
CA ALA A 150 5.42 -0.29 -14.48
C ALA A 150 4.44 -1.45 -14.37
N ALA A 151 3.13 -1.22 -14.32
CA ALA A 151 2.13 -2.26 -14.34
C ALA A 151 2.01 -2.88 -15.75
N SER A 152 1.71 -4.18 -15.82
CA SER A 152 1.43 -4.87 -17.08
C SER A 152 0.08 -4.46 -17.67
N PHE A 153 -0.86 -4.13 -16.78
CA PHE A 153 -2.18 -3.60 -17.13
C PHE A 153 -2.55 -2.48 -16.18
N ALA A 154 -2.92 -1.32 -16.72
CA ALA A 154 -3.42 -0.19 -15.94
C ALA A 154 -4.69 0.35 -16.60
N ARG A 155 -5.77 0.51 -15.83
CA ARG A 155 -7.03 1.04 -16.36
C ARG A 155 -7.74 1.97 -15.39
N HIS A 156 -7.95 3.20 -15.84
CA HIS A 156 -8.82 4.18 -15.19
C HIS A 156 -10.24 4.07 -15.73
N PHE A 157 -11.22 4.13 -14.85
CA PHE A 157 -12.65 4.18 -15.19
C PHE A 157 -13.20 5.58 -14.86
N PRO A 158 -13.13 6.53 -15.80
CA PRO A 158 -13.58 7.90 -15.59
C PRO A 158 -15.10 8.00 -15.51
N GLY A 159 -15.60 9.10 -14.96
CA GLY A 159 -17.02 9.43 -14.96
C GLY A 159 -17.31 10.68 -14.13
N PRO A 160 -18.31 11.47 -14.53
CA PRO A 160 -18.64 12.71 -13.86
C PRO A 160 -19.43 12.48 -12.57
N GLY A 161 -19.15 13.30 -11.57
CA GLY A 161 -19.96 13.40 -10.36
C GLY A 161 -19.88 12.24 -9.40
N ARG A 162 -20.47 12.45 -8.26
CA ARG A 162 -20.41 11.58 -7.08
C ARG A 162 -21.17 10.27 -7.30
N ASP A 163 -22.37 10.36 -7.86
CA ASP A 163 -23.25 9.20 -8.05
C ASP A 163 -22.77 8.26 -9.18
N ALA A 164 -21.75 8.67 -9.93
CA ALA A 164 -21.12 7.82 -10.93
C ALA A 164 -20.11 6.81 -10.34
N TYR A 165 -19.69 6.96 -9.09
CA TYR A 165 -18.70 6.06 -8.48
C TYR A 165 -19.17 4.61 -8.33
N PRO A 166 -20.39 4.31 -7.81
CA PRO A 166 -20.80 2.91 -7.65
C PRO A 166 -20.73 2.07 -8.94
N PRO A 167 -21.27 2.49 -10.10
CA PRO A 167 -21.14 1.72 -11.33
C PRO A 167 -19.70 1.66 -11.87
N ARG A 168 -18.88 2.67 -11.60
CA ARG A 168 -17.45 2.68 -11.99
C ARG A 168 -16.65 1.70 -11.15
N ASP A 169 -16.87 1.67 -9.83
CA ASP A 169 -16.25 0.69 -8.94
C ASP A 169 -16.64 -0.74 -9.36
N LYS A 170 -17.92 -0.96 -9.75
CA LYS A 170 -18.33 -2.23 -10.34
C LYS A 170 -17.54 -2.57 -11.60
N SER A 171 -17.26 -1.58 -12.47
CA SER A 171 -16.46 -1.77 -13.68
C SER A 171 -15.00 -2.11 -13.37
N VAL A 172 -14.42 -1.53 -12.31
CA VAL A 172 -13.10 -1.94 -11.79
C VAL A 172 -13.10 -3.42 -11.46
N ILE A 173 -14.14 -3.91 -10.75
CA ILE A 173 -14.23 -5.31 -10.39
C ILE A 173 -14.43 -6.19 -11.62
N ASP A 174 -15.37 -5.85 -12.50
CA ASP A 174 -15.67 -6.62 -13.72
C ASP A 174 -14.43 -6.81 -14.60
N GLU A 175 -13.65 -5.76 -14.78
CA GLU A 175 -12.41 -5.82 -15.58
C GLU A 175 -11.28 -6.53 -14.82
N GLY A 176 -11.11 -6.23 -13.53
CA GLY A 176 -10.08 -6.86 -12.72
C GLY A 176 -10.25 -8.38 -12.61
N LEU A 177 -11.48 -8.87 -12.53
CA LEU A 177 -11.76 -10.31 -12.56
C LEU A 177 -11.27 -10.99 -13.86
N LYS A 178 -11.31 -10.29 -15.00
CA LYS A 178 -10.74 -10.81 -16.27
C LYS A 178 -9.22 -10.90 -16.19
N GLN A 179 -8.58 -9.94 -15.49
CA GLN A 179 -7.11 -9.92 -15.34
C GLN A 179 -6.58 -11.07 -14.48
N LEU A 180 -7.42 -11.71 -13.65
CA LEU A 180 -7.02 -12.90 -12.87
C LEU A 180 -6.62 -14.09 -13.77
N ALA A 181 -7.07 -14.15 -15.03
CA ALA A 181 -6.64 -15.15 -15.98
C ALA A 181 -5.12 -15.13 -16.25
N HIS A 182 -4.48 -13.97 -16.07
CA HIS A 182 -3.02 -13.79 -16.19
C HIS A 182 -2.26 -14.14 -14.91
N LYS A 183 -2.94 -14.55 -13.84
CA LYS A 183 -2.36 -14.90 -12.54
C LYS A 183 -1.39 -13.80 -12.03
N PRO A 184 -1.88 -12.56 -11.83
CA PRO A 184 -1.03 -11.43 -11.49
C PRO A 184 -0.29 -11.65 -10.17
N LYS A 185 0.98 -11.22 -10.10
CA LYS A 185 1.73 -11.13 -8.84
C LYS A 185 1.08 -10.14 -7.89
N LEU A 186 0.69 -8.98 -8.42
CA LEU A 186 -0.05 -7.94 -7.71
C LEU A 186 -1.20 -7.44 -8.59
N ILE A 187 -2.40 -7.39 -8.02
CA ILE A 187 -3.54 -6.70 -8.64
C ILE A 187 -4.16 -5.75 -7.62
N LEU A 188 -4.35 -4.48 -8.03
CA LEU A 188 -5.10 -3.48 -7.26
C LEU A 188 -6.52 -3.35 -7.80
N PHE A 189 -7.49 -3.51 -6.90
CA PHE A 189 -8.89 -3.14 -7.08
C PHE A 189 -9.17 -1.89 -6.24
N TYR A 190 -9.13 -0.70 -6.83
CA TYR A 190 -9.43 0.52 -6.12
C TYR A 190 -10.90 0.91 -6.28
N GLN A 191 -11.54 1.28 -5.17
CA GLN A 191 -12.95 1.68 -5.09
C GLN A 191 -13.07 3.05 -4.41
N GLY A 192 -13.66 4.03 -5.09
CA GLY A 192 -13.78 5.42 -4.62
C GLY A 192 -15.15 5.81 -4.09
N GLN A 193 -16.13 4.90 -4.12
CA GLN A 193 -17.52 5.26 -3.79
C GLN A 193 -17.74 5.64 -2.32
N VAL A 194 -16.95 5.08 -1.39
CA VAL A 194 -17.15 5.31 0.06
C VAL A 194 -16.78 6.75 0.39
N ASP A 195 -15.59 7.21 -0.05
CA ASP A 195 -15.17 8.61 0.08
C ASP A 195 -16.17 9.57 -0.58
N SER A 196 -16.51 9.30 -1.83
CA SER A 196 -17.42 10.14 -2.61
C SER A 196 -18.77 10.33 -1.93
N LEU A 197 -19.34 9.27 -1.35
CA LEU A 197 -20.61 9.35 -0.64
C LEU A 197 -20.46 9.90 0.79
N GLY A 198 -19.29 9.71 1.42
CA GLY A 198 -18.91 10.39 2.65
C GLY A 198 -18.93 11.91 2.49
N HIS A 199 -18.29 12.43 1.44
CA HIS A 199 -18.33 13.85 1.10
C HIS A 199 -19.74 14.37 0.79
N GLY A 200 -20.58 13.53 0.21
CA GLY A 200 -21.93 13.92 -0.19
C GLY A 200 -22.93 13.97 0.94
N TYR A 201 -22.85 13.00 1.82
CA TYR A 201 -23.92 12.70 2.74
C TYR A 201 -23.45 12.54 4.19
N GLY A 202 -22.15 12.55 4.43
CA GLY A 202 -21.50 12.37 5.73
C GLY A 202 -21.06 10.92 5.98
N TRP A 203 -19.90 10.80 6.62
CA TRP A 203 -19.41 9.53 7.17
C TRP A 203 -20.39 9.02 8.22
N GLY A 204 -20.75 7.75 8.15
CA GLY A 204 -21.76 7.12 9.00
C GLY A 204 -23.20 7.31 8.56
N SER A 205 -23.50 8.11 7.53
CA SER A 205 -24.85 8.24 6.97
C SER A 205 -25.35 6.94 6.33
N GLU A 206 -26.64 6.83 6.07
CA GLU A 206 -27.23 5.69 5.36
C GLU A 206 -26.62 5.50 3.97
N LYS A 207 -26.39 6.59 3.22
CA LYS A 207 -25.77 6.54 1.89
C LYS A 207 -24.33 6.05 1.94
N PHE A 208 -23.55 6.48 2.93
CA PHE A 208 -22.23 5.99 3.22
C PHE A 208 -22.25 4.49 3.57
N THR A 209 -23.13 4.09 4.48
CA THR A 209 -23.31 2.69 4.87
C THR A 209 -23.67 1.81 3.67
N ASN A 210 -24.57 2.27 2.80
CA ASN A 210 -24.92 1.55 1.58
C ASN A 210 -23.73 1.45 0.59
N ALA A 211 -22.81 2.43 0.57
CA ALA A 211 -21.56 2.32 -0.18
C ALA A 211 -20.65 1.23 0.39
N CYS A 212 -20.53 1.15 1.72
CA CYS A 212 -19.77 0.09 2.38
C CYS A 212 -20.33 -1.30 2.05
N VAL A 213 -21.65 -1.47 2.03
CA VAL A 213 -22.31 -2.73 1.65
C VAL A 213 -21.97 -3.12 0.21
N ARG A 214 -22.00 -2.19 -0.74
CA ARG A 214 -21.59 -2.47 -2.13
C ARG A 214 -20.11 -2.82 -2.27
N VAL A 215 -19.25 -2.20 -1.45
CA VAL A 215 -17.83 -2.58 -1.37
C VAL A 215 -17.71 -4.01 -0.87
N ASP A 216 -18.49 -4.42 0.13
CA ASP A 216 -18.50 -5.78 0.64
C ASP A 216 -18.94 -6.81 -0.41
N GLU A 217 -19.99 -6.50 -1.18
CA GLU A 217 -20.42 -7.32 -2.30
C GLU A 217 -19.29 -7.50 -3.34
N ASN A 218 -18.57 -6.42 -3.63
CA ASN A 218 -17.42 -6.44 -4.52
C ASN A 218 -16.27 -7.29 -3.95
N ILE A 219 -16.00 -7.22 -2.65
CA ILE A 219 -15.02 -8.10 -1.97
C ILE A 219 -15.42 -9.56 -2.15
N GLY A 220 -16.68 -9.91 -1.94
CA GLY A 220 -17.19 -11.27 -2.18
C GLY A 220 -16.94 -11.74 -3.62
N ARG A 221 -17.19 -10.88 -4.61
CA ARG A 221 -16.94 -11.18 -6.04
C ARG A 221 -15.44 -11.38 -6.33
N ILE A 222 -14.55 -10.58 -5.73
CA ILE A 222 -13.10 -10.72 -5.87
C ILE A 222 -12.65 -12.06 -5.30
N VAL A 223 -13.10 -12.42 -4.09
CA VAL A 223 -12.78 -13.68 -3.42
C VAL A 223 -13.21 -14.88 -4.29
N GLU A 224 -14.44 -14.88 -4.79
CA GLU A 224 -14.93 -15.93 -5.66
C GLU A 224 -14.20 -15.98 -7.01
N GLY A 225 -13.80 -14.82 -7.55
CA GLY A 225 -12.98 -14.73 -8.76
C GLY A 225 -11.61 -15.37 -8.58
N VAL A 226 -10.94 -15.12 -7.46
CA VAL A 226 -9.65 -15.73 -7.12
C VAL A 226 -9.76 -17.24 -6.97
N LYS A 227 -10.83 -17.74 -6.33
CA LYS A 227 -11.11 -19.17 -6.23
C LYS A 227 -11.30 -19.81 -7.61
N LYS A 228 -12.14 -19.20 -8.47
CA LYS A 228 -12.39 -19.66 -9.84
C LYS A 228 -11.14 -19.68 -10.72
N ALA A 229 -10.22 -18.73 -10.49
CA ALA A 229 -8.94 -18.67 -11.19
C ALA A 229 -7.91 -19.71 -10.69
N GLY A 230 -8.26 -20.51 -9.67
CA GLY A 230 -7.36 -21.51 -9.07
C GLY A 230 -6.15 -20.86 -8.37
N MET A 231 -6.34 -19.69 -7.76
CA MET A 231 -5.27 -18.92 -7.09
C MET A 231 -5.43 -18.90 -5.57
N TRP A 232 -6.49 -19.47 -5.02
CA TRP A 232 -6.89 -19.32 -3.62
C TRP A 232 -5.79 -19.67 -2.62
N ASP A 233 -5.15 -20.82 -2.78
CA ASP A 233 -4.16 -21.32 -1.82
C ASP A 233 -2.84 -20.54 -1.81
N ASP A 234 -2.56 -19.82 -2.90
CA ASP A 234 -1.32 -19.06 -3.11
C ASP A 234 -1.54 -17.53 -3.06
N THR A 235 -2.74 -17.07 -2.64
CA THR A 235 -3.12 -15.65 -2.64
C THR A 235 -3.20 -15.09 -1.24
N VAL A 236 -2.62 -13.90 -1.05
CA VAL A 236 -2.89 -13.03 0.09
C VAL A 236 -3.79 -11.88 -0.36
N PHE A 237 -4.91 -11.70 0.33
CA PHE A 237 -5.76 -10.52 0.23
C PHE A 237 -5.26 -9.47 1.23
N MET A 238 -5.06 -8.26 0.75
CA MET A 238 -4.72 -7.13 1.60
C MET A 238 -5.73 -6.01 1.34
N LEU A 239 -6.45 -5.56 2.38
CA LEU A 239 -7.33 -4.41 2.29
C LEU A 239 -6.74 -3.28 3.11
N VAL A 240 -6.69 -2.09 2.49
CA VAL A 240 -6.27 -0.84 3.12
C VAL A 240 -7.18 0.31 2.66
N ALA A 241 -7.30 1.32 3.51
CA ALA A 241 -7.86 2.61 3.16
C ALA A 241 -6.75 3.67 3.25
N ASP A 242 -6.97 4.80 2.61
CA ASP A 242 -6.05 5.93 2.65
C ASP A 242 -6.34 6.88 3.82
N HIS A 243 -7.59 7.04 4.21
CA HIS A 243 -8.04 7.83 5.35
C HIS A 243 -9.47 7.46 5.75
N GLY A 244 -9.91 8.01 6.86
CA GLY A 244 -11.32 8.08 7.23
C GLY A 244 -11.90 9.48 6.98
N GLY A 245 -12.93 9.86 7.75
CA GLY A 245 -13.53 11.17 7.64
C GLY A 245 -14.45 11.48 8.81
N GLU A 246 -14.94 12.73 8.87
CA GLU A 246 -15.87 13.21 9.88
C GLU A 246 -16.83 14.22 9.29
N GLY A 247 -18.13 14.08 9.61
CA GLY A 247 -19.16 14.86 8.94
C GLY A 247 -19.09 14.60 7.43
N THR A 248 -18.81 15.62 6.62
CA THR A 248 -18.63 15.52 5.15
C THR A 248 -17.19 15.82 4.71
N LYS A 249 -16.20 15.74 5.60
CA LYS A 249 -14.83 16.15 5.36
C LYS A 249 -13.82 15.11 5.84
N HIS A 250 -12.62 15.16 5.29
CA HIS A 250 -11.41 14.53 5.80
C HIS A 250 -10.28 15.57 5.83
N GLY A 251 -9.03 15.19 6.01
CA GLY A 251 -7.90 16.11 6.15
C GLY A 251 -7.75 16.65 7.58
N LEU A 252 -8.55 16.17 8.52
CA LEU A 252 -8.58 16.64 9.91
C LEU A 252 -7.62 15.83 10.79
N ALA A 253 -7.06 16.48 11.81
CA ALA A 253 -6.15 15.85 12.76
C ALA A 253 -6.94 15.17 13.90
N ASN A 254 -7.77 14.18 13.57
CA ASN A 254 -8.53 13.39 14.54
C ASN A 254 -8.58 11.91 14.19
N LEU A 255 -8.97 11.08 15.14
CA LEU A 255 -8.95 9.62 14.98
C LEU A 255 -9.95 9.11 13.94
N ASN A 256 -11.06 9.81 13.70
CA ASN A 256 -12.03 9.43 12.67
C ASN A 256 -11.44 9.53 11.26
N CYS A 257 -10.45 10.42 11.07
CA CYS A 257 -9.71 10.56 9.82
C CYS A 257 -8.47 9.67 9.78
N PHE A 258 -7.72 9.54 10.91
CA PHE A 258 -6.45 8.83 10.96
C PHE A 258 -6.55 7.30 10.97
N GLU A 259 -7.58 6.75 11.61
CA GLU A 259 -7.67 5.31 11.79
C GLU A 259 -8.24 4.62 10.56
N ILE A 260 -7.45 3.72 9.99
CA ILE A 260 -7.79 2.96 8.79
C ILE A 260 -7.80 1.46 9.08
N PRO A 261 -8.64 0.66 8.39
CA PRO A 261 -8.56 -0.78 8.49
C PRO A 261 -7.34 -1.30 7.71
N VAL A 262 -6.65 -2.26 8.30
CA VAL A 262 -5.67 -3.10 7.62
C VAL A 262 -6.06 -4.55 7.81
N VAL A 263 -6.47 -5.21 6.74
CA VAL A 263 -6.79 -6.64 6.73
C VAL A 263 -5.76 -7.36 5.87
N VAL A 264 -5.18 -8.44 6.38
CA VAL A 264 -4.28 -9.34 5.64
C VAL A 264 -4.80 -10.76 5.81
N SER A 265 -5.27 -11.39 4.75
CA SER A 265 -6.01 -12.66 4.82
C SER A 265 -5.62 -13.62 3.71
N GLY A 266 -5.88 -14.90 3.91
CA GLY A 266 -5.61 -15.96 2.96
C GLY A 266 -4.83 -17.12 3.60
N ALA A 267 -4.82 -18.28 2.96
CA ALA A 267 -4.14 -19.46 3.47
C ALA A 267 -2.65 -19.24 3.81
N PRO A 268 -1.87 -18.47 3.00
CA PRO A 268 -0.46 -18.24 3.24
C PRO A 268 -0.12 -17.47 4.54
N VAL A 269 -1.08 -16.74 5.12
CA VAL A 269 -0.83 -15.95 6.34
C VAL A 269 -1.27 -16.65 7.62
N LYS A 270 -1.76 -17.88 7.51
CA LYS A 270 -2.16 -18.67 8.68
C LYS A 270 -0.99 -18.86 9.65
N GLY A 271 -1.24 -18.58 10.93
CA GLY A 271 -0.22 -18.67 11.98
C GLY A 271 0.75 -17.48 12.04
N ARG A 272 0.56 -16.46 11.22
CA ARG A 272 1.31 -15.20 11.25
C ARG A 272 0.62 -14.16 12.12
N ARG A 273 1.26 -12.99 12.28
CA ARG A 273 0.70 -11.85 13.01
C ARG A 273 1.10 -10.53 12.34
N LEU A 274 0.30 -9.50 12.56
CA LEU A 274 0.69 -8.12 12.27
C LEU A 274 1.55 -7.56 13.41
N VAL A 275 2.56 -6.79 13.05
CA VAL A 275 3.42 -6.06 13.99
C VAL A 275 2.87 -4.65 14.15
N GLU A 276 2.22 -4.40 15.26
CA GLU A 276 1.66 -3.08 15.56
C GLU A 276 2.72 -2.09 16.13
N PRO A 277 2.50 -0.79 15.96
CA PRO A 277 1.43 -0.18 15.19
C PRO A 277 1.65 -0.38 13.68
N VAL A 278 0.58 -0.64 12.92
CA VAL A 278 0.63 -0.74 11.46
C VAL A 278 0.42 0.65 10.86
N LEU A 279 1.34 1.07 10.01
CA LEU A 279 1.29 2.34 9.30
C LEU A 279 0.92 2.12 7.83
N LEU A 280 0.26 3.07 7.22
CA LEU A 280 -0.07 2.98 5.80
C LEU A 280 1.18 2.84 4.91
N ALA A 281 2.30 3.45 5.31
CA ALA A 281 3.60 3.29 4.66
C ALA A 281 4.11 1.83 4.65
N ASP A 282 3.60 0.97 5.53
CA ASP A 282 3.98 -0.45 5.60
C ASP A 282 3.37 -1.27 4.44
N THR A 283 2.42 -0.70 3.68
CA THR A 283 1.68 -1.40 2.61
C THR A 283 2.60 -1.96 1.54
N ALA A 284 3.38 -1.13 0.86
CA ALA A 284 4.28 -1.57 -0.22
C ALA A 284 5.39 -2.51 0.28
N PRO A 285 6.12 -2.23 1.40
CA PRO A 285 7.10 -3.15 1.96
C PRO A 285 6.51 -4.52 2.33
N THR A 286 5.28 -4.54 2.88
CA THR A 286 4.60 -5.80 3.23
C THR A 286 4.25 -6.60 1.97
N ILE A 287 3.74 -5.96 0.91
CA ILE A 287 3.45 -6.62 -0.37
C ILE A 287 4.72 -7.22 -0.97
N LEU A 288 5.81 -6.46 -1.04
CA LEU A 288 7.09 -6.95 -1.57
C LEU A 288 7.60 -8.15 -0.76
N ALA A 289 7.56 -8.06 0.56
CA ALA A 289 7.97 -9.16 1.43
C ALA A 289 7.10 -10.42 1.29
N ILE A 290 5.77 -10.27 1.12
CA ILE A 290 4.87 -11.40 0.84
C ILE A 290 5.26 -12.10 -0.46
N LEU A 291 5.62 -11.34 -1.49
CA LEU A 291 6.00 -11.86 -2.80
C LEU A 291 7.47 -12.33 -2.88
N GLY A 292 8.26 -12.14 -1.81
CA GLY A 292 9.67 -12.53 -1.74
C GLY A 292 10.63 -11.56 -2.43
N TYR A 293 10.19 -10.34 -2.70
CA TYR A 293 11.02 -9.29 -3.28
C TYR A 293 11.74 -8.47 -2.20
N GLU A 294 12.89 -7.92 -2.57
CA GLU A 294 13.63 -6.97 -1.74
C GLU A 294 12.85 -5.66 -1.60
N VAL A 295 12.94 -5.07 -0.41
CA VAL A 295 12.37 -3.75 -0.11
C VAL A 295 13.47 -2.70 -0.27
N PRO A 296 13.34 -1.73 -1.19
CA PRO A 296 14.36 -0.72 -1.40
C PRO A 296 14.47 0.23 -0.20
N ASP A 297 15.67 0.78 0.04
CA ASP A 297 15.95 1.68 1.16
C ASP A 297 15.10 2.96 1.16
N ALA A 298 14.63 3.39 0.00
CA ALA A 298 13.74 4.55 -0.12
C ALA A 298 12.36 4.30 0.52
N MET A 299 11.93 3.05 0.64
CA MET A 299 10.72 2.66 1.37
C MET A 299 11.02 2.68 2.87
N ARG A 300 10.44 3.64 3.60
CA ARG A 300 10.64 3.83 5.03
C ARG A 300 9.66 3.05 5.90
N GLY A 301 8.61 2.52 5.31
CA GLY A 301 7.73 1.54 5.94
C GLY A 301 8.46 0.21 6.14
N ARG A 302 7.88 -0.65 6.92
CA ARG A 302 8.41 -1.98 7.23
C ARG A 302 7.47 -3.08 6.76
N ASN A 303 7.98 -4.29 6.63
CA ASN A 303 7.10 -5.45 6.53
C ASN A 303 6.33 -5.62 7.86
N ALA A 304 5.03 -5.36 7.83
CA ALA A 304 4.14 -5.50 8.99
C ALA A 304 3.75 -6.96 9.27
N LEU A 305 4.07 -7.92 8.41
CA LEU A 305 3.71 -9.32 8.56
C LEU A 305 4.90 -10.14 9.12
N ARG A 306 4.66 -10.86 10.24
CA ARG A 306 5.65 -11.73 10.91
C ARG A 306 5.09 -13.14 11.11
#